data_0b9af8e5aeafd152f52578598e7ae6a3
#
_entry.id   0b9af8e5aeafd152f52578598e7ae6a3
#
_cell.length_a   1.000
_cell.length_b   1.000
_cell.length_c   1.000
_cell.angle_alpha   90.00
_cell.angle_beta   90.00
_cell.angle_gamma   90.00
#
_symmetry.space_group_name_H-M   'P 1'
#
loop_
_entity.id
_entity.type
_entity.pdbx_description
1 polymer ?
#
loop_
_entity_poly.entity_id
_entity_poly.type
_entity_poly.pdbx_seq_one_letter_code
_entity_poly.pdbx_strand_id
1 'polypeptide(L)'
;KKDMPFTADGKSIEVTLNPLGIPSRMNLSQLMVCLMGYAMKLQNKRMIISPQNPNSYEIVSEYLEDPRLKQQQLFDGRTGLPFDRKTTIGYMYLKKQTHTVMSKFNSCAEPESFNVVTNQPNKGKDIGGAQTIGEYETWNLESLGLSSVTQELFTIKSDDVKGRESLRECLENDKLYEGEMNSTNIHSK
;
A
#
# COMPACT_ATOMS: atom_id res chain seq x y z
N LYS A 1 -19.78 -8.79 14.01
CA LYS A 1 -20.44 -7.70 14.79
C LYS A 1 -20.86 -8.12 16.20
N LYS A 2 -21.33 -9.36 16.41
CA LYS A 2 -21.85 -9.84 17.72
C LYS A 2 -20.81 -9.73 18.85
N ASP A 3 -19.55 -9.95 18.55
CA ASP A 3 -18.45 -10.00 19.52
C ASP A 3 -17.73 -8.65 19.72
N MET A 4 -18.22 -7.60 19.05
CA MET A 4 -17.65 -6.27 19.20
C MET A 4 -18.08 -5.63 20.52
N PRO A 5 -17.20 -4.81 21.13
CA PRO A 5 -17.56 -4.06 22.31
C PRO A 5 -18.77 -3.16 22.08
N PHE A 6 -19.50 -2.87 23.13
CA PHE A 6 -20.66 -1.98 23.07
C PHE A 6 -20.69 -1.01 24.24
N THR A 7 -21.39 0.09 24.05
CA THR A 7 -21.60 1.13 25.07
C THR A 7 -22.74 0.76 26.01
N ALA A 8 -22.88 1.46 27.14
CA ALA A 8 -23.99 1.28 28.07
C ALA A 8 -25.38 1.44 27.40
N ASP A 9 -25.46 2.27 26.36
CA ASP A 9 -26.67 2.48 25.56
C ASP A 9 -26.96 1.35 24.55
N GLY A 10 -26.17 0.28 24.55
CA GLY A 10 -26.32 -0.85 23.64
C GLY A 10 -25.79 -0.61 22.22
N LYS A 11 -25.10 0.50 21.94
CA LYS A 11 -24.50 0.76 20.64
C LYS A 11 -23.21 -0.03 20.47
N SER A 12 -23.14 -0.87 19.44
CA SER A 12 -21.95 -1.62 19.10
C SER A 12 -20.88 -0.73 18.50
N ILE A 13 -19.63 -0.92 18.90
CA ILE A 13 -18.45 -0.32 18.26
C ILE A 13 -18.20 -1.02 16.92
N GLU A 14 -17.99 -0.25 15.88
CA GLU A 14 -17.82 -0.78 14.51
C GLU A 14 -16.37 -1.06 14.18
N VAL A 15 -15.44 -0.26 14.71
CA VAL A 15 -13.99 -0.36 14.44
C VAL A 15 -13.21 -0.18 15.74
N THR A 16 -12.26 -1.05 15.99
CA THR A 16 -11.27 -0.90 17.04
C THR A 16 -9.92 -0.60 16.44
N LEU A 17 -9.24 0.44 16.94
CA LEU A 17 -7.92 0.85 16.48
C LEU A 17 -6.87 0.54 17.54
N ASN A 18 -5.69 0.13 17.09
CA ASN A 18 -4.55 -0.04 17.99
C ASN A 18 -4.05 1.34 18.45
N PRO A 19 -4.08 1.65 19.75
CA PRO A 19 -3.65 2.96 20.27
C PRO A 19 -2.16 3.23 20.02
N LEU A 20 -1.32 2.21 19.90
CA LEU A 20 0.11 2.37 19.60
C LEU A 20 0.36 2.96 18.20
N GLY A 21 -0.59 2.85 17.29
CA GLY A 21 -0.50 3.43 15.95
C GLY A 21 -0.54 4.96 15.93
N ILE A 22 -1.02 5.61 17.00
CA ILE A 22 -1.08 7.08 17.09
C ILE A 22 0.28 7.68 17.42
N PRO A 23 0.95 7.31 18.55
CA PRO A 23 2.26 7.88 18.88
C PRO A 23 3.37 7.43 17.93
N SER A 24 3.34 6.16 17.47
CA SER A 24 4.36 5.64 16.56
C SER A 24 4.37 6.35 15.20
N ARG A 25 3.24 6.85 14.75
CA ARG A 25 3.09 7.60 13.49
C ARG A 25 3.02 9.11 13.68
N MET A 26 3.17 9.59 14.92
CA MET A 26 3.10 11.02 15.27
C MET A 26 1.82 11.72 14.76
N ASN A 27 0.70 11.01 14.70
CA ASN A 27 -0.57 11.49 14.15
C ASN A 27 -1.59 11.78 15.27
N LEU A 28 -1.26 12.73 16.14
CA LEU A 28 -2.12 13.10 17.26
C LEU A 28 -3.46 13.72 16.83
N SER A 29 -3.47 14.40 15.69
CA SER A 29 -4.69 14.99 15.11
C SER A 29 -5.78 13.96 14.85
N GLN A 30 -5.42 12.70 14.63
CA GLN A 30 -6.39 11.61 14.45
C GLN A 30 -7.29 11.44 15.69
N LEU A 31 -6.71 11.56 16.88
CA LEU A 31 -7.47 11.49 18.13
C LEU A 31 -8.41 12.69 18.28
N MET A 32 -7.92 13.90 17.96
CA MET A 32 -8.73 15.11 17.99
C MET A 32 -9.92 15.03 17.04
N VAL A 33 -9.70 14.57 15.81
CA VAL A 33 -10.78 14.38 14.82
C VAL A 33 -11.83 13.37 15.30
N CYS A 34 -11.39 12.28 15.94
CA CYS A 34 -12.28 11.27 16.50
C CYS A 34 -13.18 11.85 17.59
N LEU A 35 -12.62 12.61 18.54
CA LEU A 35 -13.36 13.24 19.63
C LEU A 35 -14.27 14.35 19.13
N MET A 36 -13.80 15.18 18.20
CA MET A 36 -14.63 16.20 17.56
C MET A 36 -15.80 15.61 16.80
N GLY A 37 -15.59 14.49 16.08
CA GLY A 37 -16.68 13.76 15.44
C GLY A 37 -17.76 13.34 16.44
N TYR A 38 -17.35 12.92 17.63
CA TYR A 38 -18.30 12.58 18.70
C TYR A 38 -19.02 13.82 19.24
N ALA A 39 -18.32 14.93 19.52
CA ALA A 39 -18.91 16.19 19.94
C ALA A 39 -19.96 16.70 18.95
N MET A 40 -19.61 16.69 17.66
CA MET A 40 -20.52 17.12 16.60
C MET A 40 -21.75 16.22 16.48
N LYS A 41 -21.58 14.91 16.68
CA LYS A 41 -22.70 13.98 16.70
C LYS A 41 -23.66 14.23 17.87
N LEU A 42 -23.14 14.53 19.05
CA LEU A 42 -23.96 14.87 20.23
C LEU A 42 -24.75 16.17 20.04
N GLN A 43 -24.18 17.14 19.36
CA GLN A 43 -24.82 18.44 19.07
C GLN A 43 -25.67 18.42 17.80
N ASN A 44 -25.65 17.33 17.03
CA ASN A 44 -26.27 17.21 15.71
C ASN A 44 -25.86 18.35 14.75
N LYS A 45 -24.57 18.70 14.78
CA LYS A 45 -23.96 19.75 13.96
C LYS A 45 -22.89 19.17 13.03
N ARG A 46 -22.58 19.94 12.00
CA ARG A 46 -21.43 19.69 11.12
C ARG A 46 -20.46 20.84 11.25
N MET A 47 -19.18 20.52 11.43
CA MET A 47 -18.10 21.48 11.51
C MET A 47 -17.10 21.26 10.37
N ILE A 48 -16.61 22.34 9.80
CA ILE A 48 -15.53 22.37 8.82
C ILE A 48 -14.43 23.24 9.39
N ILE A 49 -13.25 22.68 9.60
CA ILE A 49 -12.08 23.37 10.12
C ILE A 49 -11.01 23.34 9.02
N SER A 50 -10.53 24.52 8.62
CA SER A 50 -9.42 24.61 7.68
C SER A 50 -8.11 24.24 8.38
N PRO A 51 -7.26 23.38 7.78
CA PRO A 51 -5.94 23.06 8.33
C PRO A 51 -4.99 24.27 8.37
N GLN A 52 -5.30 25.31 7.61
CA GLN A 52 -4.51 26.55 7.55
C GLN A 52 -4.97 27.63 8.56
N ASN A 53 -6.04 27.36 9.31
CA ASN A 53 -6.52 28.31 10.32
C ASN A 53 -5.60 28.21 11.55
N PRO A 54 -4.91 29.30 11.95
CA PRO A 54 -4.02 29.30 13.11
C PRO A 54 -4.75 28.99 14.43
N ASN A 55 -6.03 29.32 14.53
CA ASN A 55 -6.84 29.12 15.73
C ASN A 55 -7.55 27.75 15.75
N SER A 56 -7.22 26.86 14.84
CA SER A 56 -7.86 25.51 14.76
C SER A 56 -7.78 24.74 16.07
N TYR A 57 -6.65 24.83 16.75
CA TYR A 57 -6.44 24.15 18.02
C TYR A 57 -7.34 24.72 19.14
N GLU A 58 -7.46 26.03 19.25
CA GLU A 58 -8.30 26.71 20.25
C GLU A 58 -9.77 26.34 20.06
N ILE A 59 -10.25 26.36 18.82
CA ILE A 59 -11.61 25.95 18.47
C ILE A 59 -11.88 24.51 18.88
N VAL A 60 -10.94 23.61 18.59
CA VAL A 60 -11.08 22.19 18.93
C VAL A 60 -11.04 22.00 20.45
N SER A 61 -10.14 22.68 21.16
CA SER A 61 -9.99 22.53 22.61
C SER A 61 -11.25 22.93 23.38
N GLU A 62 -11.94 23.99 22.97
CA GLU A 62 -13.20 24.42 23.56
C GLU A 62 -14.27 23.33 23.51
N TYR A 63 -14.38 22.64 22.38
CA TYR A 63 -15.32 21.50 22.25
C TYR A 63 -14.87 20.27 23.02
N LEU A 64 -13.57 20.03 23.19
CA LEU A 64 -13.04 18.86 23.91
C LEU A 64 -13.21 18.94 25.44
N GLU A 65 -13.52 20.09 25.98
CA GLU A 65 -13.83 20.27 27.40
C GLU A 65 -15.18 19.69 27.83
N ASP A 66 -16.04 19.32 26.88
CA ASP A 66 -17.36 18.73 27.18
C ASP A 66 -17.20 17.43 28.00
N PRO A 67 -17.80 17.35 29.20
CA PRO A 67 -17.69 16.17 30.07
C PRO A 67 -18.19 14.87 29.42
N ARG A 68 -19.04 14.97 28.40
CA ARG A 68 -19.59 13.81 27.67
C ARG A 68 -18.57 13.16 26.74
N LEU A 69 -17.49 13.87 26.40
CA LEU A 69 -16.39 13.36 25.59
C LEU A 69 -15.33 12.58 26.39
N LYS A 70 -15.49 12.54 27.71
CA LYS A 70 -14.61 11.75 28.57
C LYS A 70 -14.69 10.26 28.20
N GLN A 71 -13.63 9.56 28.55
CA GLN A 71 -13.56 8.11 28.38
C GLN A 71 -14.82 7.40 28.91
N GLN A 72 -15.38 6.52 28.11
CA GLN A 72 -16.60 5.79 28.41
C GLN A 72 -16.33 4.35 28.83
N GLN A 73 -17.24 3.80 29.66
CA GLN A 73 -17.23 2.39 29.98
C GLN A 73 -17.78 1.61 28.81
N LEU A 74 -17.00 0.64 28.33
CA LEU A 74 -17.44 -0.33 27.33
C LEU A 74 -17.62 -1.70 27.94
N PHE A 75 -18.44 -2.51 27.31
CA PHE A 75 -18.74 -3.88 27.66
C PHE A 75 -18.23 -4.83 26.56
N ASP A 76 -17.71 -5.96 26.96
CA ASP A 76 -17.25 -6.99 26.01
C ASP A 76 -18.47 -7.65 25.33
N GLY A 77 -18.45 -7.70 24.02
CA GLY A 77 -19.52 -8.30 23.23
C GLY A 77 -19.69 -9.81 23.40
N ARG A 78 -18.68 -10.52 23.93
CA ARG A 78 -18.72 -11.95 24.16
C ARG A 78 -19.27 -12.31 25.54
N THR A 79 -18.72 -11.65 26.56
CA THR A 79 -19.01 -11.97 27.97
C THR A 79 -20.06 -11.07 28.57
N GLY A 80 -20.31 -9.90 27.97
CA GLY A 80 -21.17 -8.86 28.53
C GLY A 80 -20.60 -8.16 29.76
N LEU A 81 -19.35 -8.47 30.14
CA LEU A 81 -18.70 -7.84 31.29
C LEU A 81 -18.12 -6.47 30.93
N PRO A 82 -18.07 -5.52 31.87
CA PRO A 82 -17.43 -4.24 31.63
C PRO A 82 -15.90 -4.41 31.49
N PHE A 83 -15.28 -3.58 30.65
CA PHE A 83 -13.82 -3.50 30.60
C PHE A 83 -13.26 -2.89 31.88
N ASP A 84 -12.07 -3.31 32.28
CA ASP A 84 -11.39 -2.82 33.48
C ASP A 84 -11.08 -1.32 33.40
N ARG A 85 -10.92 -0.79 32.20
CA ARG A 85 -10.58 0.62 31.97
C ARG A 85 -11.58 1.28 31.03
N LYS A 86 -11.89 2.54 31.34
CA LYS A 86 -12.65 3.39 30.44
C LYS A 86 -11.85 3.64 29.14
N THR A 87 -12.55 3.64 28.02
CA THR A 87 -11.97 3.73 26.69
C THR A 87 -12.42 5.00 25.97
N THR A 88 -11.53 5.59 25.21
CA THR A 88 -11.86 6.71 24.33
C THR A 88 -12.61 6.19 23.11
N ILE A 89 -13.79 6.73 22.87
CA ILE A 89 -14.61 6.43 21.69
C ILE A 89 -14.94 7.71 20.94
N GLY A 90 -15.22 7.60 19.66
CA GLY A 90 -15.60 8.73 18.83
C GLY A 90 -16.07 8.32 17.46
N TYR A 91 -16.29 9.29 16.60
CA TYR A 91 -16.70 9.10 15.21
C TYR A 91 -15.61 9.59 14.27
N MET A 92 -15.32 8.80 13.26
CA MET A 92 -14.28 9.08 12.31
C MET A 92 -14.75 8.72 10.90
N TYR A 93 -14.35 9.50 9.92
CA TYR A 93 -14.57 9.17 8.51
C TYR A 93 -13.49 8.17 8.06
N LEU A 94 -13.91 6.95 7.72
CA LEU A 94 -13.03 5.90 7.24
C LEU A 94 -13.44 5.46 5.85
N LYS A 95 -12.48 5.35 4.94
CA LYS A 95 -12.66 4.78 3.61
C LYS A 95 -11.75 3.57 3.46
N LYS A 96 -12.33 2.39 3.23
CA LYS A 96 -11.56 1.20 2.88
C LYS A 96 -11.06 1.34 1.46
N GLN A 97 -9.73 1.37 1.30
CA GLN A 97 -9.09 1.26 0.00
C GLN A 97 -8.76 -0.21 -0.28
N THR A 98 -9.29 -0.73 -1.36
CA THR A 98 -9.02 -2.11 -1.79
C THR A 98 -7.80 -2.13 -2.71
N HIS A 99 -6.83 -2.96 -2.35
CA HIS A 99 -5.67 -3.26 -3.18
C HIS A 99 -5.71 -4.73 -3.55
N THR A 100 -6.22 -5.01 -4.74
CA THR A 100 -6.34 -6.38 -5.24
C THR A 100 -5.11 -6.78 -6.05
N VAL A 101 -4.83 -8.05 -6.14
CA VAL A 101 -3.74 -8.58 -6.99
C VAL A 101 -3.93 -8.13 -8.44
N MET A 102 -5.17 -8.16 -8.94
CA MET A 102 -5.49 -7.75 -10.31
C MET A 102 -5.15 -6.29 -10.60
N SER A 103 -5.38 -5.38 -9.64
CA SER A 103 -5.03 -3.96 -9.83
C SER A 103 -3.52 -3.70 -9.81
N LYS A 104 -2.77 -4.58 -9.16
CA LYS A 104 -1.30 -4.47 -9.03
C LYS A 104 -0.55 -5.34 -10.04
N PHE A 105 -1.24 -6.26 -10.67
CA PHE A 105 -0.64 -7.14 -11.66
C PHE A 105 -0.12 -6.32 -12.84
N ASN A 106 1.13 -6.54 -13.21
CA ASN A 106 1.77 -5.94 -14.35
C ASN A 106 2.56 -7.02 -15.12
N SER A 107 2.32 -7.10 -16.40
CA SER A 107 3.06 -7.95 -17.32
C SER A 107 3.22 -7.22 -18.65
N CYS A 108 4.35 -7.38 -19.30
CA CYS A 108 4.57 -6.92 -20.65
C CYS A 108 5.24 -8.05 -21.46
N ALA A 109 4.86 -8.18 -22.72
CA ALA A 109 5.50 -9.10 -23.63
C ALA A 109 6.83 -8.50 -24.12
N GLU A 110 6.77 -7.25 -24.57
CA GLU A 110 7.94 -6.47 -24.98
C GLU A 110 7.85 -5.08 -24.33
N PRO A 111 8.94 -4.57 -23.72
CA PRO A 111 8.94 -3.22 -23.17
C PRO A 111 8.82 -2.17 -24.26
N GLU A 112 7.98 -1.16 -24.05
CA GLU A 112 7.78 -0.07 -25.00
C GLU A 112 8.96 0.91 -25.04
N SER A 113 9.71 0.99 -23.94
CA SER A 113 10.79 1.96 -23.80
C SER A 113 12.00 1.39 -23.07
N PHE A 114 13.18 1.83 -23.49
CA PHE A 114 14.46 1.46 -22.91
C PHE A 114 15.20 2.69 -22.40
N ASN A 115 16.01 2.50 -21.38
CA ASN A 115 16.88 3.54 -20.86
C ASN A 115 18.06 3.75 -21.83
N VAL A 116 18.28 4.99 -22.25
CA VAL A 116 19.32 5.34 -23.23
C VAL A 116 20.74 5.06 -22.72
N VAL A 117 20.96 5.17 -21.40
CA VAL A 117 22.29 5.00 -20.80
C VAL A 117 22.60 3.53 -20.54
N THR A 118 21.64 2.78 -19.98
CA THR A 118 21.86 1.39 -19.58
C THR A 118 21.39 0.37 -20.59
N ASN A 119 20.65 0.78 -21.63
CA ASN A 119 19.98 -0.07 -22.62
C ASN A 119 19.04 -1.12 -22.02
N GLN A 120 18.70 -0.98 -20.73
CA GLN A 120 17.78 -1.84 -20.05
C GLN A 120 16.33 -1.34 -20.19
N PRO A 121 15.33 -2.22 -20.10
CA PRO A 121 13.94 -1.79 -20.08
C PRO A 121 13.66 -0.80 -18.95
N ASN A 122 12.86 0.22 -19.23
CA ASN A 122 12.37 1.12 -18.19
C ASN A 122 11.41 0.41 -17.24
N LYS A 123 11.30 0.90 -15.99
CA LYS A 123 10.39 0.39 -14.97
C LYS A 123 9.12 1.24 -14.94
N GLY A 124 8.01 0.64 -14.64
CA GLY A 124 6.74 1.33 -14.40
C GLY A 124 5.60 0.75 -15.22
N LYS A 125 4.47 0.52 -14.55
CA LYS A 125 3.27 -0.03 -15.17
C LYS A 125 2.67 0.93 -16.22
N ASP A 126 2.63 2.21 -15.88
CA ASP A 126 1.94 3.24 -16.69
C ASP A 126 2.67 3.57 -18.00
N ILE A 127 3.95 3.20 -18.09
CA ILE A 127 4.79 3.42 -19.28
C ILE A 127 5.10 2.10 -20.03
N GLY A 128 4.33 1.05 -19.79
CA GLY A 128 4.57 -0.25 -20.42
C GLY A 128 5.93 -0.86 -20.09
N GLY A 129 6.50 -0.52 -18.92
CA GLY A 129 7.84 -0.95 -18.53
C GLY A 129 7.89 -2.37 -18.00
N ALA A 130 9.10 -2.92 -17.95
CA ALA A 130 9.39 -4.25 -17.43
C ALA A 130 9.53 -4.26 -15.90
N GLN A 131 9.54 -5.46 -15.33
CA GLN A 131 9.76 -5.68 -13.92
C GLN A 131 11.22 -5.99 -13.63
N THR A 132 11.70 -5.57 -12.47
CA THR A 132 13.03 -5.96 -11.99
C THR A 132 12.99 -7.38 -11.47
N ILE A 133 13.95 -8.18 -11.89
CA ILE A 133 14.21 -9.51 -11.32
C ILE A 133 15.17 -9.32 -10.15
N GLY A 134 14.72 -9.73 -8.96
CA GLY A 134 15.51 -9.69 -7.74
C GLY A 134 16.28 -11.00 -7.50
N GLU A 135 16.97 -11.05 -6.36
CA GLU A 135 17.74 -12.23 -5.95
C GLU A 135 16.86 -13.46 -5.69
N TYR A 136 15.65 -13.29 -5.14
CA TYR A 136 14.75 -14.40 -4.86
C TYR A 136 14.24 -15.06 -6.15
N GLU A 137 13.94 -14.30 -7.18
CA GLU A 137 13.55 -14.80 -8.50
C GLU A 137 14.71 -15.58 -9.15
N THR A 138 15.93 -15.06 -9.02
CA THR A 138 17.14 -15.74 -9.51
C THR A 138 17.37 -17.07 -8.79
N TRP A 139 17.24 -17.12 -7.47
CA TRP A 139 17.34 -18.36 -6.69
C TRP A 139 16.30 -19.41 -7.10
N ASN A 140 15.07 -18.96 -7.38
CA ASN A 140 14.03 -19.87 -7.88
C ASN A 140 14.39 -20.46 -9.25
N LEU A 141 14.93 -19.65 -10.16
CA LEU A 141 15.38 -20.14 -11.47
C LEU A 141 16.54 -21.13 -11.35
N GLU A 142 17.49 -20.85 -10.47
CA GLU A 142 18.62 -21.75 -10.17
C GLU A 142 18.14 -23.06 -9.56
N SER A 143 17.22 -23.02 -8.60
CA SER A 143 16.67 -24.22 -7.96
C SER A 143 15.95 -25.15 -8.93
N LEU A 144 15.36 -24.59 -9.98
CA LEU A 144 14.68 -25.32 -11.05
C LEU A 144 15.65 -25.75 -12.18
N GLY A 145 16.92 -25.37 -12.14
CA GLY A 145 17.91 -25.68 -13.15
C GLY A 145 17.69 -25.01 -14.52
N LEU A 146 16.98 -23.87 -14.54
CA LEU A 146 16.59 -23.16 -15.76
C LEU A 146 17.69 -22.19 -16.24
N SER A 147 18.88 -22.70 -16.52
CA SER A 147 20.04 -21.90 -16.93
C SER A 147 19.83 -21.11 -18.21
N SER A 148 19.18 -21.70 -19.22
CA SER A 148 18.89 -21.02 -20.50
C SER A 148 17.93 -19.86 -20.34
N VAL A 149 16.88 -20.02 -19.51
CA VAL A 149 15.94 -18.94 -19.21
C VAL A 149 16.63 -17.81 -18.44
N THR A 150 17.48 -18.17 -17.49
CA THR A 150 18.27 -17.19 -16.74
C THR A 150 19.18 -16.39 -17.67
N GLN A 151 19.87 -17.07 -18.59
CA GLN A 151 20.71 -16.41 -19.59
C GLN A 151 19.92 -15.46 -20.50
N GLU A 152 18.76 -15.88 -20.99
CA GLU A 152 17.85 -15.05 -21.79
C GLU A 152 17.43 -13.77 -21.03
N LEU A 153 17.02 -13.92 -19.77
CA LEU A 153 16.59 -12.81 -18.94
C LEU A 153 17.69 -11.78 -18.68
N PHE A 154 18.95 -12.23 -18.55
CA PHE A 154 20.09 -11.35 -18.30
C PHE A 154 20.74 -10.78 -19.56
N THR A 155 20.41 -11.27 -20.74
CA THR A 155 20.97 -10.81 -22.02
C THR A 155 19.95 -10.13 -22.91
N ILE A 156 19.21 -10.91 -23.70
CA ILE A 156 18.27 -10.41 -24.72
C ILE A 156 17.13 -9.61 -24.10
N LYS A 157 16.61 -10.07 -22.98
CA LYS A 157 15.54 -9.38 -22.24
C LYS A 157 16.04 -8.16 -21.44
N SER A 158 17.33 -7.93 -21.35
CA SER A 158 17.96 -6.85 -20.58
C SER A 158 18.64 -5.83 -21.48
N ASP A 159 19.95 -5.91 -21.66
CA ASP A 159 20.79 -4.89 -22.28
C ASP A 159 21.46 -5.30 -23.60
N ASP A 160 21.26 -6.52 -24.09
CA ASP A 160 21.79 -6.97 -25.38
C ASP A 160 20.93 -6.45 -26.54
N VAL A 161 21.32 -5.26 -27.04
CA VAL A 161 20.62 -4.60 -28.15
C VAL A 161 20.71 -5.41 -29.43
N LYS A 162 21.90 -5.93 -29.75
CA LYS A 162 22.12 -6.68 -31.00
C LYS A 162 21.37 -8.01 -31.01
N GLY A 163 21.41 -8.76 -29.91
CA GLY A 163 20.68 -9.98 -29.77
C GLY A 163 19.17 -9.76 -29.89
N ARG A 164 18.67 -8.67 -29.35
CA ARG A 164 17.26 -8.30 -29.41
C ARG A 164 16.82 -7.93 -30.84
N GLU A 165 17.62 -7.16 -31.57
CA GLU A 165 17.34 -6.85 -32.98
C GLU A 165 17.36 -8.11 -33.85
N SER A 166 18.35 -8.97 -33.70
CA SER A 166 18.45 -10.24 -34.41
C SER A 166 17.28 -11.19 -34.08
N LEU A 167 16.86 -11.25 -32.82
CA LEU A 167 15.68 -12.03 -32.44
C LEU A 167 14.41 -11.47 -33.11
N ARG A 168 14.25 -10.15 -33.18
CA ARG A 168 13.09 -9.52 -33.84
C ARG A 168 13.09 -9.84 -35.33
N GLU A 169 14.22 -9.74 -36.03
CA GLU A 169 14.34 -10.10 -37.43
C GLU A 169 14.00 -11.58 -37.67
N CYS A 170 14.40 -12.49 -36.79
CA CYS A 170 14.05 -13.88 -36.87
C CYS A 170 12.54 -14.11 -36.72
N LEU A 171 11.90 -13.42 -35.77
CA LEU A 171 10.46 -13.53 -35.56
C LEU A 171 9.65 -12.97 -36.72
N GLU A 172 10.09 -11.85 -37.31
CA GLU A 172 9.42 -11.25 -38.50
C GLU A 172 9.51 -12.15 -39.76
N ASN A 173 10.57 -12.96 -39.84
CA ASN A 173 10.81 -13.86 -40.97
C ASN A 173 10.41 -15.31 -40.71
N ASP A 174 9.71 -15.61 -39.61
CA ASP A 174 9.34 -16.95 -39.17
C ASP A 174 10.55 -17.95 -39.10
N LYS A 175 11.71 -17.43 -38.71
CA LYS A 175 12.95 -18.21 -38.55
C LYS A 175 13.20 -18.52 -37.09
N LEU A 176 13.88 -19.67 -36.86
CA LEU A 176 14.39 -19.98 -35.53
C LEU A 176 15.58 -19.05 -35.20
N TYR A 177 15.64 -18.57 -33.98
CA TYR A 177 16.78 -17.79 -33.49
C TYR A 177 17.91 -18.75 -33.09
N GLU A 178 19.01 -18.73 -33.85
CA GLU A 178 20.20 -19.52 -33.60
C GLU A 178 21.38 -18.69 -33.08
N GLY A 179 21.11 -17.49 -32.57
CA GLY A 179 22.13 -16.58 -32.08
C GLY A 179 22.81 -17.11 -30.80
N GLU A 180 24.14 -16.99 -30.76
CA GLU A 180 24.87 -17.12 -29.51
C GLU A 180 24.46 -16.03 -28.56
N MET A 181 23.90 -16.38 -27.40
CA MET A 181 23.64 -15.42 -26.34
C MET A 181 24.97 -15.00 -25.71
N ASN A 182 25.55 -13.93 -26.26
CA ASN A 182 26.81 -13.40 -25.76
C ASN A 182 26.62 -12.74 -24.38
N SER A 183 27.22 -13.34 -23.37
CA SER A 183 27.25 -12.81 -22.00
C SER A 183 28.24 -11.65 -21.79
N THR A 184 28.67 -10.99 -22.85
CA THR A 184 29.84 -10.11 -22.85
C THR A 184 29.67 -8.82 -22.07
N ASN A 185 28.48 -8.37 -21.79
CA ASN A 185 28.27 -7.08 -21.09
C ASN A 185 28.15 -7.18 -19.58
N ILE A 186 27.98 -8.38 -19.01
CA ILE A 186 27.82 -8.56 -17.57
C ILE A 186 29.17 -8.42 -16.82
N HIS A 187 30.28 -8.68 -17.48
CA HIS A 187 31.62 -8.66 -16.87
C HIS A 187 32.42 -7.38 -17.08
N SER A 188 31.89 -6.39 -17.81
CA SER A 188 32.63 -5.14 -18.13
C SER A 188 32.21 -3.92 -17.30
N LYS A 189 31.47 -4.11 -16.21
CA LYS A 189 31.12 -3.04 -15.28
C LYS A 189 31.55 -3.35 -13.86
#